data_02d069d139fc414542bfcb568eec22c0
#
_entry.id   02d069d139fc414542bfcb568eec22c0
#
_cell.length_a   1.000
_cell.length_b   1.000
_cell.length_c   1.000
_cell.angle_alpha   90.00
_cell.angle_beta   90.00
_cell.angle_gamma   90.00
#
_symmetry.space_group_name_H-M   'P 1'
#
loop_
_entity.id
_entity.type
_entity.pdbx_description
1 polymer ?
#
loop_
_entity_poly.entity_id
_entity_poly.type
_entity_poly.pdbx_seq_one_letter_code
_entity_poly.pdbx_strand_id
1 'polypeptide(L)'
;MKMLLIETATQVCSTVLASNGSIVAHRESSQPNAHSSLLAVFIDEVLREASLVPADLDAVCVSAGPGSYTGLRIGVSTAKGLCYALGKPLVSVPTLQSMAALYYRQHPDYHGLVCPMIDARRMECYTAVVDPNLEMLRPIGADVIEAGIYDRWLEASPMVFIGDGAAKTRPLLGNHPNAIYDDNFVLSAEGMLPVAMRKLESGQTEDVAYFEPFYLKDFVAKKSVVHGLR
;
A
#
# COMPACT_ATOMS: atom_id res chain seq x y z
N MET A 1 -1.65 -19.79 -11.27
CA MET A 1 -0.70 -18.67 -11.08
C MET A 1 -0.60 -18.39 -9.60
N LYS A 2 0.61 -18.44 -9.04
CA LYS A 2 0.92 -18.26 -7.61
C LYS A 2 1.72 -16.98 -7.44
N MET A 3 1.20 -16.02 -6.68
CA MET A 3 1.80 -14.70 -6.48
C MET A 3 1.99 -14.39 -5.01
N LEU A 4 3.19 -13.99 -4.64
CA LEU A 4 3.51 -13.46 -3.31
C LEU A 4 3.33 -11.94 -3.34
N LEU A 5 2.58 -11.38 -2.40
CA LEU A 5 2.33 -9.93 -2.27
C LEU A 5 2.93 -9.43 -0.95
N ILE A 6 3.69 -8.34 -1.01
CA ILE A 6 4.45 -7.77 0.11
C ILE A 6 4.05 -6.31 0.31
N GLU A 7 3.48 -5.98 1.47
CA GLU A 7 3.10 -4.62 1.86
C GLU A 7 3.89 -4.16 3.08
N THR A 8 4.62 -3.06 2.92
CA THR A 8 5.48 -2.49 3.97
C THR A 8 5.47 -0.95 3.97
N ALA A 9 4.53 -0.34 3.25
CA ALA A 9 4.50 1.12 3.06
C ALA A 9 4.01 1.90 4.29
N THR A 10 3.28 1.26 5.20
CA THR A 10 2.73 1.87 6.43
C THR A 10 3.32 1.21 7.68
N GLN A 11 2.66 1.32 8.82
CA GLN A 11 3.08 0.59 10.05
C GLN A 11 2.82 -0.91 9.96
N VAL A 12 1.94 -1.35 9.08
CA VAL A 12 1.61 -2.76 8.90
C VAL A 12 2.65 -3.42 8.02
N CYS A 13 3.21 -4.53 8.49
CA CYS A 13 3.94 -5.50 7.69
C CYS A 13 2.95 -6.60 7.30
N SER A 14 2.61 -6.70 6.02
CA SER A 14 1.66 -7.70 5.55
C SER A 14 2.23 -8.50 4.38
N THR A 15 2.01 -9.81 4.40
CA THR A 15 2.41 -10.75 3.36
C THR A 15 1.23 -11.65 3.02
N VAL A 16 0.91 -11.73 1.74
CA VAL A 16 -0.18 -12.54 1.22
C VAL A 16 0.35 -13.46 0.13
N LEU A 17 -0.07 -14.70 0.17
CA LEU A 17 0.07 -15.64 -0.94
C LEU A 17 -1.28 -15.80 -1.64
N ALA A 18 -1.29 -15.54 -2.94
CA ALA A 18 -2.45 -15.75 -3.78
C ALA A 18 -2.22 -16.88 -4.78
N SER A 19 -3.25 -17.68 -5.04
CA SER A 19 -3.25 -18.70 -6.08
C SER A 19 -4.49 -18.56 -6.95
N ASN A 20 -4.31 -18.45 -8.26
CA ASN A 20 -5.37 -18.31 -9.25
C ASN A 20 -6.41 -17.22 -8.90
N GLY A 21 -5.92 -16.05 -8.45
CA GLY A 21 -6.75 -14.89 -8.10
C GLY A 21 -7.43 -14.96 -6.73
N SER A 22 -7.20 -16.02 -5.96
CA SER A 22 -7.73 -16.17 -4.60
C SER A 22 -6.61 -16.15 -3.56
N ILE A 23 -6.86 -15.54 -2.40
CA ILE A 23 -5.92 -15.55 -1.28
C ILE A 23 -5.94 -16.94 -0.63
N VAL A 24 -4.77 -17.53 -0.45
CA VAL A 24 -4.61 -18.88 0.13
C VAL A 24 -3.91 -18.87 1.47
N ALA A 25 -3.08 -17.86 1.74
CA ALA A 25 -2.45 -17.66 3.05
C ALA A 25 -2.14 -16.18 3.26
N HIS A 26 -2.11 -15.75 4.52
CA HIS A 26 -1.91 -14.36 4.88
C HIS A 26 -1.27 -14.24 6.27
N ARG A 27 -0.35 -13.27 6.41
CA ARG A 27 0.27 -12.87 7.68
C ARG A 27 0.39 -11.37 7.74
N GLU A 28 0.09 -10.80 8.90
CA GLU A 28 0.29 -9.38 9.11
C GLU A 28 0.61 -9.05 10.58
N SER A 29 1.28 -7.92 10.80
CA SER A 29 1.57 -7.37 12.11
C SER A 29 1.80 -5.86 12.03
N SER A 30 1.25 -5.15 13.02
CA SER A 30 1.52 -3.72 13.24
C SER A 30 2.49 -3.47 14.39
N GLN A 31 3.19 -4.51 14.88
CA GLN A 31 4.16 -4.36 15.95
C GLN A 31 5.35 -3.49 15.50
N PRO A 32 5.96 -2.72 16.41
CA PRO A 32 7.18 -1.98 16.10
C PRO A 32 8.27 -2.89 15.51
N ASN A 33 8.93 -2.41 14.45
CA ASN A 33 9.99 -3.14 13.73
C ASN A 33 9.55 -4.44 13.01
N ALA A 34 8.25 -4.71 12.87
CA ALA A 34 7.73 -5.89 12.19
C ALA A 34 8.34 -6.08 10.78
N HIS A 35 8.52 -5.01 10.02
CA HIS A 35 9.09 -5.09 8.67
C HIS A 35 10.48 -5.75 8.64
N SER A 36 11.35 -5.40 9.57
CA SER A 36 12.72 -5.95 9.60
C SER A 36 12.82 -7.31 10.28
N SER A 37 11.92 -7.61 11.21
CA SER A 37 12.00 -8.83 12.01
C SER A 37 11.07 -9.95 11.52
N LEU A 38 9.93 -9.61 10.92
CA LEU A 38 8.89 -10.57 10.60
C LEU A 38 8.66 -10.80 9.11
N LEU A 39 9.06 -9.89 8.21
CA LEU A 39 8.74 -10.04 6.79
C LEU A 39 9.23 -11.37 6.21
N ALA A 40 10.48 -11.75 6.46
CA ALA A 40 11.02 -13.01 5.98
C ALA A 40 10.34 -14.23 6.63
N VAL A 41 9.97 -14.11 7.90
CA VAL A 41 9.21 -15.15 8.63
C VAL A 41 7.83 -15.32 8.01
N PHE A 42 7.12 -14.23 7.76
CA PHE A 42 5.80 -14.26 7.14
C PHE A 42 5.82 -14.86 5.73
N ILE A 43 6.85 -14.54 4.95
CA ILE A 43 7.02 -15.15 3.61
C ILE A 43 7.18 -16.67 3.72
N ASP A 44 8.01 -17.14 4.64
CA ASP A 44 8.20 -18.58 4.89
C ASP A 44 6.91 -19.25 5.39
N GLU A 45 6.20 -18.62 6.33
CA GLU A 45 4.96 -19.14 6.89
C GLU A 45 3.83 -19.26 5.85
N VAL A 46 3.60 -18.23 5.02
CA VAL A 46 2.54 -18.29 3.99
C VAL A 46 2.84 -19.34 2.92
N LEU A 47 4.11 -19.53 2.58
CA LEU A 47 4.52 -20.60 1.65
C LEU A 47 4.32 -21.98 2.25
N ARG A 48 4.74 -22.20 3.50
CA ARG A 48 4.56 -23.50 4.20
C ARG A 48 3.09 -23.84 4.38
N GLU A 49 2.24 -22.86 4.74
CA GLU A 49 0.80 -23.09 4.90
C GLU A 49 0.16 -23.60 3.61
N ALA A 50 0.62 -23.07 2.47
CA ALA A 50 0.17 -23.53 1.17
C ALA A 50 0.93 -24.77 0.63
N SER A 51 1.85 -25.34 1.41
CA SER A 51 2.73 -26.47 1.00
C SER A 51 3.55 -26.15 -0.27
N LEU A 52 4.03 -24.89 -0.37
CA LEU A 52 4.85 -24.41 -1.50
C LEU A 52 6.26 -24.07 -1.05
N VAL A 53 7.18 -24.08 -2.03
CA VAL A 53 8.53 -23.53 -1.88
C VAL A 53 8.67 -22.26 -2.73
N PRO A 54 9.65 -21.37 -2.47
CA PRO A 54 9.82 -20.12 -3.23
C PRO A 54 9.89 -20.33 -4.75
N ALA A 55 10.46 -21.43 -5.22
CA ALA A 55 10.56 -21.75 -6.65
C ALA A 55 9.20 -21.97 -7.34
N ASP A 56 8.16 -22.30 -6.57
CA ASP A 56 6.79 -22.50 -7.07
C ASP A 56 6.05 -21.19 -7.39
N LEU A 57 6.58 -20.04 -6.95
CA LEU A 57 6.00 -18.75 -7.27
C LEU A 57 6.11 -18.43 -8.75
N ASP A 58 5.07 -17.81 -9.29
CA ASP A 58 5.07 -17.31 -10.66
C ASP A 58 5.46 -15.83 -10.74
N ALA A 59 5.18 -15.04 -9.67
CA ALA A 59 5.53 -13.64 -9.57
C ALA A 59 5.63 -13.19 -8.10
N VAL A 60 6.34 -12.08 -7.87
CA VAL A 60 6.30 -11.33 -6.60
C VAL A 60 5.77 -9.94 -6.85
N CYS A 61 4.83 -9.50 -6.02
CA CYS A 61 4.27 -8.16 -6.03
C CYS A 61 4.69 -7.40 -4.77
N VAL A 62 4.96 -6.10 -4.91
CA VAL A 62 5.32 -5.22 -3.80
C VAL A 62 4.62 -3.87 -3.90
N SER A 63 4.29 -3.26 -2.75
CA SER A 63 3.84 -1.88 -2.73
C SER A 63 4.96 -0.93 -3.18
N ALA A 64 4.63 -0.11 -4.17
CA ALA A 64 5.59 0.82 -4.78
C ALA A 64 5.79 2.11 -3.96
N GLY A 65 4.88 2.41 -3.05
CA GLY A 65 4.79 3.73 -2.40
C GLY A 65 3.63 4.58 -2.96
N PRO A 66 3.43 5.79 -2.42
CA PRO A 66 4.23 6.40 -1.35
C PRO A 66 4.00 5.74 0.01
N GLY A 67 4.89 6.04 0.97
CA GLY A 67 4.79 5.51 2.33
C GLY A 67 6.07 5.69 3.15
N SER A 68 6.24 4.83 4.16
CA SER A 68 7.41 4.80 5.01
C SER A 68 8.68 4.53 4.20
N TYR A 69 9.62 5.46 4.21
CA TYR A 69 10.90 5.32 3.52
C TYR A 69 11.65 4.03 3.86
N THR A 70 11.75 3.72 5.16
CA THR A 70 12.43 2.50 5.62
C THR A 70 11.62 1.25 5.25
N GLY A 71 10.29 1.29 5.47
CA GLY A 71 9.41 0.17 5.15
C GLY A 71 9.47 -0.20 3.67
N LEU A 72 9.31 0.78 2.78
CA LEU A 72 9.40 0.58 1.33
C LEU A 72 10.74 -0.02 0.91
N ARG A 73 11.85 0.43 1.50
CA ARG A 73 13.18 -0.15 1.20
C ARG A 73 13.28 -1.61 1.59
N ILE A 74 12.77 -1.97 2.76
CA ILE A 74 12.78 -3.36 3.23
C ILE A 74 11.94 -4.23 2.27
N GLY A 75 10.70 -3.84 1.98
CA GLY A 75 9.80 -4.59 1.10
C GLY A 75 10.35 -4.75 -0.31
N VAL A 76 10.76 -3.62 -0.93
CA VAL A 76 11.28 -3.63 -2.31
C VAL A 76 12.60 -4.41 -2.41
N SER A 77 13.53 -4.26 -1.45
CA SER A 77 14.77 -5.04 -1.47
C SER A 77 14.51 -6.54 -1.32
N THR A 78 13.56 -6.93 -0.46
CA THR A 78 13.15 -8.33 -0.30
C THR A 78 12.53 -8.88 -1.59
N ALA A 79 11.57 -8.15 -2.18
CA ALA A 79 10.92 -8.55 -3.42
C ALA A 79 11.93 -8.68 -4.59
N LYS A 80 12.83 -7.70 -4.75
CA LYS A 80 13.91 -7.75 -5.76
C LYS A 80 14.82 -8.93 -5.54
N GLY A 81 15.24 -9.20 -4.30
CA GLY A 81 16.10 -10.35 -3.97
C GLY A 81 15.44 -11.68 -4.34
N LEU A 82 14.16 -11.84 -4.02
CA LEU A 82 13.38 -13.03 -4.40
C LEU A 82 13.26 -13.16 -5.93
N CYS A 83 12.85 -12.10 -6.63
CA CYS A 83 12.71 -12.12 -8.08
C CYS A 83 14.02 -12.44 -8.78
N TYR A 84 15.13 -11.83 -8.34
CA TYR A 84 16.45 -12.08 -8.89
C TYR A 84 16.89 -13.53 -8.69
N ALA A 85 16.77 -14.05 -7.46
CA ALA A 85 17.19 -15.40 -7.14
C ALA A 85 16.37 -16.49 -7.84
N LEU A 86 15.08 -16.23 -8.06
CA LEU A 86 14.14 -17.19 -8.63
C LEU A 86 13.94 -17.02 -10.15
N GLY A 87 14.44 -15.95 -10.76
CA GLY A 87 14.17 -15.61 -12.16
C GLY A 87 12.70 -15.30 -12.41
N LYS A 88 11.99 -14.68 -11.44
CA LYS A 88 10.55 -14.40 -11.53
C LYS A 88 10.28 -12.91 -11.73
N PRO A 89 9.17 -12.54 -12.41
CA PRO A 89 8.79 -11.17 -12.62
C PRO A 89 8.45 -10.46 -11.29
N LEU A 90 8.85 -9.18 -11.21
CA LEU A 90 8.48 -8.24 -10.16
C LEU A 90 7.32 -7.40 -10.65
N VAL A 91 6.25 -7.31 -9.87
CA VAL A 91 5.12 -6.40 -10.10
C VAL A 91 5.09 -5.37 -8.99
N SER A 92 4.83 -4.13 -9.32
CA SER A 92 4.64 -3.07 -8.34
C SER A 92 3.20 -2.55 -8.35
N VAL A 93 2.67 -2.21 -7.17
CA VAL A 93 1.34 -1.58 -7.05
C VAL A 93 1.47 -0.31 -6.21
N PRO A 94 0.96 0.84 -6.69
CA PRO A 94 0.92 2.05 -5.88
C PRO A 94 0.16 1.84 -4.58
N THR A 95 0.72 2.26 -3.45
CA THR A 95 0.15 2.02 -2.11
C THR A 95 -1.27 2.56 -2.00
N LEU A 96 -1.51 3.79 -2.48
CA LEU A 96 -2.85 4.40 -2.39
C LEU A 96 -3.88 3.67 -3.26
N GLN A 97 -3.47 3.11 -4.40
CA GLN A 97 -4.36 2.29 -5.23
C GLN A 97 -4.68 0.95 -4.56
N SER A 98 -3.69 0.34 -3.89
CA SER A 98 -3.88 -0.86 -3.07
C SER A 98 -4.85 -0.61 -1.91
N MET A 99 -4.74 0.53 -1.22
CA MET A 99 -5.67 0.93 -0.16
C MET A 99 -7.11 1.02 -0.68
N ALA A 100 -7.32 1.71 -1.80
CA ALA A 100 -8.64 1.84 -2.40
C ALA A 100 -9.20 0.49 -2.84
N ALA A 101 -8.39 -0.35 -3.48
CA ALA A 101 -8.80 -1.69 -3.91
C ALA A 101 -9.20 -2.58 -2.72
N LEU A 102 -8.47 -2.49 -1.60
CA LEU A 102 -8.81 -3.20 -0.37
C LEU A 102 -10.16 -2.72 0.18
N TYR A 103 -10.38 -1.40 0.21
CA TYR A 103 -11.64 -0.83 0.70
C TYR A 103 -12.83 -1.32 -0.11
N TYR A 104 -12.78 -1.24 -1.44
CA TYR A 104 -13.87 -1.73 -2.32
C TYR A 104 -14.11 -3.23 -2.16
N ARG A 105 -13.07 -4.02 -1.94
CA ARG A 105 -13.19 -5.46 -1.68
C ARG A 105 -13.90 -5.74 -0.36
N GLN A 106 -13.63 -4.95 0.68
CA GLN A 106 -14.26 -5.09 2.01
C GLN A 106 -15.71 -4.55 2.03
N HIS A 107 -16.01 -3.61 1.12
CA HIS A 107 -17.30 -2.94 1.02
C HIS A 107 -17.88 -3.06 -0.40
N PRO A 108 -18.30 -4.27 -0.85
CA PRO A 108 -18.71 -4.51 -2.24
C PRO A 108 -19.94 -3.69 -2.67
N ASP A 109 -20.77 -3.24 -1.73
CA ASP A 109 -21.94 -2.39 -2.00
C ASP A 109 -21.61 -0.88 -2.02
N TYR A 110 -20.36 -0.50 -1.79
CA TYR A 110 -19.93 0.88 -1.84
C TYR A 110 -19.54 1.27 -3.27
N HIS A 111 -20.25 2.26 -3.83
CA HIS A 111 -20.05 2.73 -5.21
C HIS A 111 -19.56 4.19 -5.30
N GLY A 112 -19.31 4.85 -4.16
CA GLY A 112 -18.73 6.18 -4.09
C GLY A 112 -17.21 6.18 -4.35
N LEU A 113 -16.59 7.33 -4.19
CA LEU A 113 -15.15 7.51 -4.35
C LEU A 113 -14.38 7.11 -3.08
N VAL A 114 -13.16 6.65 -3.24
CA VAL A 114 -12.22 6.40 -2.14
C VAL A 114 -11.06 7.39 -2.23
N CYS A 115 -10.78 8.09 -1.13
CA CYS A 115 -9.61 8.94 -0.97
C CYS A 115 -8.69 8.33 0.09
N PRO A 116 -7.73 7.48 -0.31
CA PRO A 116 -6.73 6.96 0.60
C PRO A 116 -5.76 8.06 1.01
N MET A 117 -5.42 8.11 2.30
CA MET A 117 -4.56 9.13 2.89
C MET A 117 -3.48 8.50 3.76
N ILE A 118 -2.21 8.73 3.42
CA ILE A 118 -1.07 8.38 4.25
C ILE A 118 -0.53 9.64 4.89
N ASP A 119 -0.25 9.61 6.19
CA ASP A 119 0.27 10.77 6.94
C ASP A 119 1.66 11.18 6.45
N ALA A 120 1.76 12.39 5.86
CA ALA A 120 3.01 13.00 5.44
C ALA A 120 3.54 14.08 6.42
N ARG A 121 3.02 14.05 7.66
CA ARG A 121 3.26 15.00 8.76
C ARG A 121 2.58 16.36 8.57
N ARG A 122 2.39 17.10 9.70
CA ARG A 122 1.64 18.36 9.73
C ARG A 122 0.25 18.15 9.09
N MET A 123 -0.28 19.13 8.37
CA MET A 123 -1.53 19.03 7.62
C MET A 123 -1.31 18.54 6.17
N GLU A 124 -0.29 17.73 5.94
CA GLU A 124 0.00 17.16 4.62
C GLU A 124 -0.23 15.65 4.62
N CYS A 125 -0.85 15.16 3.54
CA CYS A 125 -1.08 13.73 3.30
C CYS A 125 -0.61 13.35 1.91
N TYR A 126 -0.14 12.12 1.75
CA TYR A 126 -0.11 11.50 0.42
C TYR A 126 -1.50 11.01 0.10
N THR A 127 -2.05 11.43 -1.03
CA THR A 127 -3.44 11.18 -1.39
C THR A 127 -3.61 10.84 -2.86
N ALA A 128 -4.74 10.22 -3.16
CA ALA A 128 -5.29 10.04 -4.49
C ALA A 128 -6.82 10.06 -4.39
N VAL A 129 -7.53 10.20 -5.50
CA VAL A 129 -8.98 9.94 -5.57
C VAL A 129 -9.19 8.80 -6.55
N VAL A 130 -9.80 7.73 -6.09
CA VAL A 130 -9.94 6.47 -6.84
C VAL A 130 -11.41 6.11 -6.96
N ASP A 131 -11.83 5.68 -8.16
CA ASP A 131 -13.18 5.22 -8.45
C ASP A 131 -13.36 3.70 -8.22
N PRO A 132 -14.58 3.14 -8.29
CA PRO A 132 -14.82 1.71 -8.12
C PRO A 132 -14.15 0.81 -9.17
N ASN A 133 -13.73 1.35 -10.32
CA ASN A 133 -12.97 0.61 -11.33
C ASN A 133 -11.46 0.60 -11.04
N LEU A 134 -11.04 1.20 -9.92
CA LEU A 134 -9.66 1.44 -9.50
C LEU A 134 -8.90 2.40 -10.42
N GLU A 135 -9.63 3.27 -11.13
CA GLU A 135 -9.04 4.37 -11.90
C GLU A 135 -8.75 5.56 -10.99
N MET A 136 -7.56 6.15 -11.14
CA MET A 136 -7.18 7.33 -10.38
C MET A 136 -7.73 8.59 -11.04
N LEU A 137 -8.86 9.11 -10.54
CA LEU A 137 -9.46 10.37 -11.00
C LEU A 137 -8.60 11.58 -10.60
N ARG A 138 -7.85 11.46 -9.53
CA ARG A 138 -6.77 12.35 -9.12
C ARG A 138 -5.51 11.53 -8.90
N PRO A 139 -4.41 11.85 -9.59
CA PRO A 139 -3.17 11.13 -9.43
C PRO A 139 -2.59 11.29 -8.03
N ILE A 140 -1.71 10.38 -7.67
CA ILE A 140 -0.99 10.40 -6.39
C ILE A 140 -0.22 11.72 -6.24
N GLY A 141 -0.43 12.38 -5.11
CA GLY A 141 0.25 13.63 -4.76
C GLY A 141 0.46 13.79 -3.26
N ALA A 142 1.28 14.79 -2.92
CA ALA A 142 1.44 15.24 -1.54
C ALA A 142 0.61 16.51 -1.37
N ASP A 143 -0.52 16.40 -0.67
CA ASP A 143 -1.47 17.48 -0.50
C ASP A 143 -1.33 18.14 0.85
N VAL A 144 -1.18 19.46 0.86
CA VAL A 144 -1.48 20.27 2.03
C VAL A 144 -2.99 20.36 2.14
N ILE A 145 -3.55 19.79 3.20
CA ILE A 145 -5.00 19.70 3.36
C ILE A 145 -5.56 21.04 3.83
N GLU A 146 -6.41 21.61 2.99
CA GLU A 146 -7.13 22.85 3.22
C GLU A 146 -8.63 22.64 2.98
N ALA A 147 -9.47 23.50 3.53
CA ALA A 147 -10.90 23.46 3.26
C ALA A 147 -11.16 23.61 1.75
N GLY A 148 -12.08 22.79 1.22
CA GLY A 148 -12.48 22.85 -0.18
C GLY A 148 -11.57 22.09 -1.17
N ILE A 149 -10.42 21.56 -0.74
CA ILE A 149 -9.48 20.88 -1.67
C ILE A 149 -10.12 19.71 -2.43
N TYR A 150 -11.16 19.09 -1.87
CA TYR A 150 -11.88 17.95 -2.47
C TYR A 150 -13.33 18.28 -2.85
N ASP A 151 -13.80 19.53 -2.75
CA ASP A 151 -15.20 19.90 -3.01
C ASP A 151 -15.69 19.41 -4.38
N ARG A 152 -14.86 19.55 -5.41
CA ARG A 152 -15.18 19.07 -6.76
C ARG A 152 -15.65 17.61 -6.79
N TRP A 153 -15.04 16.73 -5.97
CA TRP A 153 -15.40 15.31 -5.94
C TRP A 153 -16.53 15.05 -4.94
N LEU A 154 -16.52 15.75 -3.82
CA LEU A 154 -17.56 15.65 -2.79
C LEU A 154 -18.93 16.13 -3.29
N GLU A 155 -18.97 17.18 -4.12
CA GLU A 155 -20.19 17.64 -4.76
C GLU A 155 -20.77 16.61 -5.75
N ALA A 156 -19.91 15.82 -6.39
CA ALA A 156 -20.31 14.86 -7.40
C ALA A 156 -20.70 13.48 -6.83
N SER A 157 -20.10 13.05 -5.71
CA SER A 157 -20.28 11.69 -5.17
C SER A 157 -19.91 11.60 -3.69
N PRO A 158 -20.53 10.70 -2.92
CA PRO A 158 -19.98 10.29 -1.63
C PRO A 158 -18.52 9.86 -1.77
N MET A 159 -17.65 10.31 -0.85
CA MET A 159 -16.26 9.97 -0.83
C MET A 159 -15.82 9.56 0.57
N VAL A 160 -15.23 8.37 0.67
CA VAL A 160 -14.68 7.87 1.92
C VAL A 160 -13.19 8.17 2.02
N PHE A 161 -12.80 8.73 3.15
CA PHE A 161 -11.41 8.99 3.54
C PHE A 161 -10.92 7.85 4.42
N ILE A 162 -9.83 7.19 4.03
CA ILE A 162 -9.26 6.02 4.71
C ILE A 162 -7.75 6.18 4.95
N GLY A 163 -7.23 5.44 5.91
CA GLY A 163 -5.79 5.39 6.21
C GLY A 163 -5.37 6.32 7.35
N ASP A 164 -4.10 6.24 7.74
CA ASP A 164 -3.55 6.89 8.93
C ASP A 164 -3.46 8.42 8.82
N GLY A 165 -3.54 8.98 7.62
CA GLY A 165 -3.64 10.42 7.37
C GLY A 165 -5.05 10.97 7.43
N ALA A 166 -6.11 10.14 7.39
CA ALA A 166 -7.48 10.62 7.23
C ALA A 166 -8.02 11.37 8.47
N ALA A 167 -7.84 10.82 9.66
CA ALA A 167 -8.44 11.36 10.89
C ALA A 167 -8.09 12.83 11.14
N LYS A 168 -6.86 13.26 10.87
CA LYS A 168 -6.41 14.64 11.07
C LYS A 168 -7.07 15.66 10.13
N THR A 169 -7.64 15.20 9.01
CA THR A 169 -8.28 16.06 8.00
C THR A 169 -9.73 16.36 8.31
N ARG A 170 -10.36 15.62 9.24
CA ARG A 170 -11.77 15.73 9.59
C ARG A 170 -12.23 17.14 9.99
N PRO A 171 -11.44 17.94 10.74
CA PRO A 171 -11.86 19.31 11.06
C PRO A 171 -12.06 20.23 9.86
N LEU A 172 -11.38 19.92 8.73
CA LEU A 172 -11.43 20.74 7.51
C LEU A 172 -12.40 20.18 6.47
N LEU A 173 -12.51 18.87 6.36
CA LEU A 173 -13.27 18.19 5.29
C LEU A 173 -14.54 17.51 5.79
N GLY A 174 -14.63 17.18 7.07
CA GLY A 174 -15.71 16.36 7.64
C GLY A 174 -17.08 17.04 7.73
N ASN A 175 -17.19 18.34 7.47
CA ASN A 175 -18.46 19.06 7.48
C ASN A 175 -19.27 18.86 6.17
N HIS A 176 -18.65 18.34 5.11
CA HIS A 176 -19.36 18.09 3.87
C HIS A 176 -20.25 16.85 4.01
N PRO A 177 -21.53 16.87 3.57
CA PRO A 177 -22.48 15.75 3.78
C PRO A 177 -22.04 14.45 3.09
N ASN A 178 -21.26 14.54 2.02
CA ASN A 178 -20.73 13.40 1.28
C ASN A 178 -19.35 12.95 1.78
N ALA A 179 -18.77 13.58 2.81
CA ALA A 179 -17.51 13.17 3.40
C ALA A 179 -17.74 12.05 4.44
N ILE A 180 -17.24 10.87 4.14
CA ILE A 180 -17.32 9.68 4.98
C ILE A 180 -15.92 9.35 5.49
N TYR A 181 -15.80 8.85 6.72
CA TYR A 181 -14.50 8.46 7.29
C TYR A 181 -14.58 7.03 7.82
N ASP A 182 -13.61 6.21 7.44
CA ASP A 182 -13.40 4.89 8.04
C ASP A 182 -12.10 4.91 8.85
N ASP A 183 -12.24 5.11 10.16
CA ASP A 183 -11.14 5.16 11.11
C ASP A 183 -10.60 3.74 11.46
N ASN A 184 -11.32 2.69 11.07
CA ASN A 184 -10.94 1.31 11.31
C ASN A 184 -10.17 0.67 10.14
N PHE A 185 -10.02 1.38 9.04
CA PHE A 185 -9.32 0.87 7.87
C PHE A 185 -7.86 0.55 8.21
N VAL A 186 -7.46 -0.68 7.94
CA VAL A 186 -6.08 -1.18 8.08
C VAL A 186 -5.60 -1.68 6.72
N LEU A 187 -4.44 -1.19 6.28
CA LEU A 187 -3.84 -1.62 5.01
C LEU A 187 -3.34 -3.08 5.12
N SER A 188 -3.62 -3.86 4.10
CA SER A 188 -3.13 -5.24 3.94
C SER A 188 -2.61 -5.46 2.51
N ALA A 189 -1.67 -6.38 2.36
CA ALA A 189 -1.17 -6.82 1.05
C ALA A 189 -2.28 -7.37 0.14
N GLU A 190 -3.43 -7.77 0.69
CA GLU A 190 -4.60 -8.23 -0.05
C GLU A 190 -5.10 -7.22 -1.09
N GLY A 191 -5.01 -5.92 -0.76
CA GLY A 191 -5.45 -4.84 -1.66
C GLY A 191 -4.67 -4.76 -2.97
N MET A 192 -3.45 -5.27 -3.00
CA MET A 192 -2.65 -5.27 -4.24
C MET A 192 -3.15 -6.28 -5.28
N LEU A 193 -3.83 -7.36 -4.86
CA LEU A 193 -4.11 -8.51 -5.72
C LEU A 193 -4.81 -8.15 -7.03
N PRO A 194 -5.94 -7.40 -7.06
CA PRO A 194 -6.66 -7.11 -8.31
C PRO A 194 -5.83 -6.26 -9.29
N VAL A 195 -5.01 -5.34 -8.78
CA VAL A 195 -4.15 -4.51 -9.61
C VAL A 195 -2.94 -5.30 -10.12
N ALA A 196 -2.32 -6.09 -9.24
CA ALA A 196 -1.17 -6.93 -9.58
C ALA A 196 -1.51 -7.98 -10.65
N MET A 197 -2.69 -8.59 -10.57
CA MET A 197 -3.19 -9.54 -11.56
C MET A 197 -3.31 -8.88 -12.93
N ARG A 198 -3.99 -7.73 -13.03
CA ARG A 198 -4.15 -6.98 -14.29
C ARG A 198 -2.81 -6.59 -14.90
N LYS A 199 -1.86 -6.12 -14.06
CA LYS A 199 -0.52 -5.74 -14.52
C LYS A 199 0.25 -6.93 -15.06
N LEU A 200 0.25 -8.06 -14.35
CA LEU A 200 0.96 -9.26 -14.79
C LEU A 200 0.37 -9.83 -16.09
N GLU A 201 -0.96 -9.88 -16.22
CA GLU A 201 -1.66 -10.34 -17.43
C GLU A 201 -1.35 -9.45 -18.64
N SER A 202 -1.16 -8.14 -18.44
CA SER A 202 -0.77 -7.20 -19.50
C SER A 202 0.75 -7.10 -19.71
N GLY A 203 1.56 -7.90 -19.02
CA GLY A 203 3.01 -7.90 -19.14
C GLY A 203 3.70 -6.67 -18.51
N GLN A 204 2.99 -5.91 -17.67
CA GLN A 204 3.53 -4.74 -16.98
C GLN A 204 4.31 -5.20 -15.74
N THR A 205 5.59 -5.46 -15.92
CA THR A 205 6.52 -5.86 -14.86
C THR A 205 7.64 -4.85 -14.72
N GLU A 206 8.28 -4.84 -13.56
CA GLU A 206 9.37 -3.94 -13.24
C GLU A 206 10.74 -4.57 -13.61
N ASP A 207 11.69 -3.71 -13.97
CA ASP A 207 13.08 -4.13 -14.06
C ASP A 207 13.65 -4.38 -12.67
N VAL A 208 13.96 -5.63 -12.36
CA VAL A 208 14.44 -6.04 -11.03
C VAL A 208 15.73 -5.33 -10.62
N ALA A 209 16.59 -4.95 -11.57
CA ALA A 209 17.84 -4.25 -11.27
C ALA A 209 17.61 -2.77 -10.94
N TYR A 210 16.71 -2.12 -11.68
CA TYR A 210 16.57 -0.65 -11.64
C TYR A 210 15.31 -0.16 -10.93
N PHE A 211 14.35 -1.03 -10.61
CA PHE A 211 13.15 -0.62 -9.88
C PHE A 211 13.49 0.01 -8.53
N GLU A 212 12.92 1.18 -8.27
CA GLU A 212 13.02 1.92 -7.00
C GLU A 212 11.63 2.28 -6.47
N PRO A 213 11.48 2.37 -5.14
CA PRO A 213 10.23 2.86 -4.55
C PRO A 213 9.89 4.27 -5.03
N PHE A 214 8.60 4.55 -5.14
CA PHE A 214 8.10 5.89 -5.48
C PHE A 214 8.16 6.81 -4.25
N TYR A 215 9.23 7.60 -4.17
CA TYR A 215 9.41 8.61 -3.13
C TYR A 215 8.83 9.94 -3.59
N LEU A 216 7.71 10.37 -3.00
CA LEU A 216 7.11 11.69 -3.28
C LEU A 216 7.89 12.85 -2.64
N LYS A 217 8.73 12.56 -1.65
CA LYS A 217 9.57 13.54 -0.97
C LYS A 217 10.96 12.98 -0.77
N ASP A 218 11.93 13.89 -0.85
CA ASP A 218 13.30 13.55 -0.49
C ASP A 218 13.42 13.18 0.98
N PHE A 219 14.29 12.23 1.26
CA PHE A 219 14.58 11.83 2.63
C PHE A 219 15.33 12.92 3.37
N VAL A 220 14.69 13.55 4.36
CA VAL A 220 15.34 14.48 5.28
C VAL A 220 15.74 13.73 6.54
N ALA A 221 17.04 13.41 6.66
CA ALA A 221 17.59 12.81 7.87
C ALA A 221 17.40 13.75 9.07
N LYS A 222 16.73 13.27 10.12
CA LYS A 222 16.77 13.99 11.40
C LYS A 222 18.19 13.88 11.96
N LYS A 223 18.78 15.02 12.37
CA LYS A 223 20.02 14.99 13.16
C LYS A 223 19.77 14.13 14.40
N SER A 224 20.51 13.04 14.53
CA SER A 224 20.50 12.23 15.76
C SER A 224 21.03 13.11 16.89
N VAL A 225 20.19 13.39 17.89
CA VAL A 225 20.65 13.97 19.15
C VAL A 225 21.14 12.78 19.99
N VAL A 226 22.43 12.47 19.87
CA VAL A 226 23.07 11.51 20.75
C VAL A 226 23.19 12.18 22.12
N HIS A 227 22.28 11.87 23.04
CA HIS A 227 22.43 12.19 24.43
C HIS A 227 23.42 11.20 25.07
N GLY A 228 24.59 11.69 25.40
CA GLY A 228 25.51 11.01 26.31
C GLY A 228 26.64 10.21 25.67
N LEU A 229 27.65 10.92 25.18
CA LEU A 229 29.05 10.51 25.33
C LEU A 229 29.72 11.61 26.14
N ARG A 230 29.86 11.39 27.45
CA ARG A 230 30.87 12.02 28.28
C ARG A 230 32.04 11.06 28.42
#